data_cbc2d982b3a959459f02899431ad2540
#
_entry.id   cbc2d982b3a959459f02899431ad2540
#
_cell.length_a   1.000
_cell.length_b   1.000
_cell.length_c   1.000
_cell.angle_alpha   90.00
_cell.angle_beta   90.00
_cell.angle_gamma   90.00
#
_symmetry.space_group_name_H-M   'P 1'
#
loop_
_entity.id
_entity.type
_entity.pdbx_description
1 polymer ?
#
loop_
_entity_poly.entity_id
_entity_poly.type
_entity_poly.pdbx_seq_one_letter_code
_entity_poly.pdbx_strand_id
1 'polypeptide(L)'
;MKTKSIIKKGCGFLLGAILLLCIVVATVVFVNRPKWKDEYGRRFADVAYGKHEHNTYDLFLPNDAEHKDSLVLILYVHGGSWLGGDKNEHHGDCYTWVRKGYATATMNYTLLKEKGASISAMIDEIDSCIRQIVKFAATKNVHIRQMAICGTSAGGHLSMLYSYSHSHILPLRFTAVKVGPADMRILFPYDGNAKAEDIENFVFGCTGERINASSLTPEQLDGIKLKVSPVRYINDSTALPAIFAYGEKDWLVKPEHYRALQAKYDSLGKPYDLIVFPNSSHSLADDKDCTMRYDSIMGVYCKKYFGY
;
A
#
# COMPACT_ATOMS: atom_id res chain seq x y z
N MET A 1 32.57 24.16 -20.99
CA MET A 1 31.26 23.76 -21.60
C MET A 1 31.00 22.25 -21.64
N LYS A 2 31.51 21.42 -20.73
CA LYS A 2 31.31 19.95 -20.73
C LYS A 2 30.54 19.39 -19.53
N THR A 3 30.21 20.19 -18.53
CA THR A 3 29.64 19.72 -17.26
C THR A 3 28.10 19.67 -17.28
N LYS A 4 27.42 20.39 -18.19
CA LYS A 4 25.94 20.44 -18.29
C LYS A 4 25.30 19.20 -18.96
N SER A 5 26.10 18.34 -19.63
CA SER A 5 25.59 17.15 -20.34
C SER A 5 25.43 15.92 -19.43
N ILE A 6 26.15 15.88 -18.30
CA ILE A 6 26.17 14.69 -17.41
C ILE A 6 24.94 14.65 -16.51
N ILE A 7 24.44 15.81 -16.07
CA ILE A 7 23.28 15.88 -15.15
C ILE A 7 21.95 15.57 -15.86
N LYS A 8 21.80 15.95 -17.14
CA LYS A 8 20.61 15.59 -17.95
C LYS A 8 20.48 14.08 -18.20
N LYS A 9 21.60 13.34 -18.18
CA LYS A 9 21.59 11.88 -18.32
C LYS A 9 21.22 11.15 -17.02
N GLY A 10 21.45 11.76 -15.85
CA GLY A 10 21.21 11.12 -14.56
C GLY A 10 19.72 10.93 -14.23
N CYS A 11 18.89 11.93 -14.44
CA CYS A 11 17.47 11.86 -14.07
C CYS A 11 16.66 10.94 -15.00
N GLY A 12 16.96 10.99 -16.32
CA GLY A 12 16.35 10.05 -17.29
C GLY A 12 16.83 8.61 -17.10
N PHE A 13 18.07 8.42 -16.62
CA PHE A 13 18.61 7.10 -16.31
C PHE A 13 18.00 6.51 -15.05
N LEU A 14 17.71 7.34 -14.04
CA LEU A 14 17.06 6.92 -12.79
C LEU A 14 15.60 6.49 -13.02
N LEU A 15 14.84 7.28 -13.78
CA LEU A 15 13.46 6.93 -14.17
C LEU A 15 13.42 5.67 -15.06
N GLY A 16 14.36 5.54 -15.99
CA GLY A 16 14.50 4.35 -16.84
C GLY A 16 14.90 3.11 -16.03
N ALA A 17 15.79 3.25 -15.04
CA ALA A 17 16.19 2.15 -14.16
C ALA A 17 15.05 1.71 -13.22
N ILE A 18 14.26 2.65 -12.70
CA ILE A 18 13.06 2.36 -11.90
C ILE A 18 12.03 1.63 -12.75
N LEU A 19 11.77 2.10 -13.97
CA LEU A 19 10.83 1.46 -14.90
C LEU A 19 11.30 0.03 -15.28
N LEU A 20 12.59 -0.15 -15.55
CA LEU A 20 13.18 -1.45 -15.87
C LEU A 20 13.12 -2.39 -14.66
N LEU A 21 13.39 -1.92 -13.47
CA LEU A 21 13.27 -2.69 -12.22
C LEU A 21 11.81 -3.09 -11.96
N CYS A 22 10.86 -2.18 -12.17
CA CYS A 22 9.43 -2.48 -12.07
C CYS A 22 9.02 -3.55 -13.09
N ILE A 23 9.53 -3.51 -14.32
CA ILE A 23 9.26 -4.50 -15.36
C ILE A 23 9.88 -5.86 -14.99
N VAL A 24 11.12 -5.89 -14.51
CA VAL A 24 11.80 -7.13 -14.11
C VAL A 24 11.12 -7.76 -12.90
N VAL A 25 10.80 -6.98 -11.88
CA VAL A 25 10.06 -7.46 -10.70
C VAL A 25 8.67 -7.97 -11.10
N ALA A 26 7.94 -7.23 -11.93
CA ALA A 26 6.64 -7.66 -12.44
C ALA A 26 6.74 -8.97 -13.23
N THR A 27 7.78 -9.16 -14.04
CA THR A 27 7.98 -10.37 -14.84
C THR A 27 8.33 -11.58 -13.97
N VAL A 28 9.22 -11.43 -12.98
CA VAL A 28 9.60 -12.50 -12.04
C VAL A 28 8.41 -12.90 -11.15
N VAL A 29 7.64 -11.94 -10.67
CA VAL A 29 6.41 -12.19 -9.90
C VAL A 29 5.37 -12.88 -10.77
N PHE A 30 5.23 -12.50 -12.05
CA PHE A 30 4.27 -13.10 -12.96
C PHE A 30 4.55 -14.59 -13.25
N VAL A 31 5.80 -14.96 -13.43
CA VAL A 31 6.21 -16.35 -13.76
C VAL A 31 6.04 -17.30 -12.58
N ASN A 32 6.22 -16.84 -11.34
CA ASN A 32 6.17 -17.65 -10.12
C ASN A 32 4.86 -17.55 -9.35
N ARG A 33 3.80 -16.98 -9.92
CA ARG A 33 2.54 -16.82 -9.20
C ARG A 33 1.91 -18.16 -8.83
N PRO A 34 1.53 -18.36 -7.56
CA PRO A 34 0.76 -19.53 -7.19
C PRO A 34 -0.57 -19.52 -7.94
N LYS A 35 -0.97 -20.67 -8.49
CA LYS A 35 -2.25 -20.81 -9.19
C LYS A 35 -3.38 -20.99 -8.18
N TRP A 36 -4.53 -20.39 -8.48
CA TRP A 36 -5.76 -20.68 -7.74
C TRP A 36 -6.13 -22.15 -7.88
N LYS A 37 -6.64 -22.71 -6.81
CA LYS A 37 -7.27 -24.03 -6.78
C LYS A 37 -8.61 -23.94 -6.07
N ASP A 38 -9.64 -24.57 -6.62
CA ASP A 38 -11.01 -24.51 -6.07
C ASP A 38 -11.10 -25.11 -4.66
N GLU A 39 -10.16 -25.98 -4.29
CA GLU A 39 -10.05 -26.50 -2.91
C GLU A 39 -9.77 -25.41 -1.86
N TYR A 40 -9.24 -24.23 -2.26
CA TYR A 40 -8.93 -23.13 -1.34
C TYR A 40 -10.18 -22.34 -0.90
N GLY A 41 -11.23 -22.35 -1.73
CA GLY A 41 -12.41 -21.52 -1.48
C GLY A 41 -13.12 -21.11 -2.77
N ARG A 42 -13.85 -20.02 -2.71
CA ARG A 42 -14.54 -19.41 -3.85
C ARG A 42 -13.84 -18.12 -4.25
N ARG A 43 -13.49 -17.98 -5.51
CA ARG A 43 -12.89 -16.77 -6.08
C ARG A 43 -13.92 -16.02 -6.92
N PHE A 44 -13.99 -14.72 -6.71
CA PHE A 44 -14.75 -13.77 -7.52
C PHE A 44 -13.73 -12.76 -8.08
N ALA A 45 -13.46 -12.85 -9.37
CA ALA A 45 -12.45 -12.03 -10.02
C ALA A 45 -13.07 -10.84 -10.73
N ASP A 46 -12.30 -9.75 -10.83
CA ASP A 46 -12.61 -8.55 -11.60
C ASP A 46 -13.98 -7.92 -11.25
N VAL A 47 -14.36 -7.99 -9.97
CA VAL A 47 -15.60 -7.38 -9.49
C VAL A 47 -15.43 -5.86 -9.46
N ALA A 48 -16.27 -5.13 -10.19
CA ALA A 48 -16.21 -3.67 -10.25
C ALA A 48 -16.68 -3.04 -8.92
N TYR A 49 -15.97 -1.99 -8.47
CA TYR A 49 -16.36 -1.18 -7.31
C TYR A 49 -16.56 0.31 -7.65
N GLY A 50 -16.16 0.73 -8.83
CA GLY A 50 -16.24 2.10 -9.32
C GLY A 50 -16.52 2.15 -10.82
N LYS A 51 -16.38 3.36 -11.40
CA LYS A 51 -16.67 3.61 -12.82
C LYS A 51 -15.44 3.49 -13.72
N HIS A 52 -14.24 3.59 -13.16
CA HIS A 52 -13.00 3.50 -13.90
C HIS A 52 -12.69 2.02 -14.21
N GLU A 53 -12.05 1.73 -15.36
CA GLU A 53 -11.72 0.36 -15.75
C GLU A 53 -10.80 -0.35 -14.75
N HIS A 54 -9.93 0.40 -14.04
CA HIS A 54 -9.09 -0.10 -12.96
C HIS A 54 -9.84 -0.29 -11.64
N ASN A 55 -11.05 0.20 -11.49
CA ASN A 55 -11.80 0.05 -10.24
C ASN A 55 -12.38 -1.36 -10.09
N THR A 56 -11.51 -2.34 -9.99
CA THR A 56 -11.85 -3.75 -9.80
C THR A 56 -11.12 -4.37 -8.64
N TYR A 57 -11.71 -5.41 -8.04
CA TYR A 57 -11.08 -6.23 -7.02
C TYR A 57 -11.32 -7.71 -7.27
N ASP A 58 -10.47 -8.55 -6.68
CA ASP A 58 -10.71 -9.97 -6.55
C ASP A 58 -11.03 -10.28 -5.08
N LEU A 59 -12.10 -11.04 -4.85
CA LEU A 59 -12.50 -11.52 -3.53
C LEU A 59 -12.34 -13.03 -3.45
N PHE A 60 -11.78 -13.49 -2.35
CA PHE A 60 -11.58 -14.90 -2.05
C PHE A 60 -12.28 -15.21 -0.72
N LEU A 61 -13.22 -16.14 -0.73
CA LEU A 61 -13.96 -16.58 0.44
C LEU A 61 -13.62 -18.04 0.74
N PRO A 62 -13.40 -18.43 2.01
CA PRO A 62 -13.21 -19.83 2.37
C PRO A 62 -14.46 -20.66 2.03
N ASN A 63 -14.29 -21.96 1.85
CA ASN A 63 -15.39 -22.84 1.44
C ASN A 63 -16.56 -22.87 2.42
N ASP A 64 -16.30 -22.69 3.70
CA ASP A 64 -17.28 -22.66 4.78
C ASP A 64 -17.79 -21.26 5.14
N ALA A 65 -17.55 -20.26 4.28
CA ALA A 65 -17.83 -18.85 4.56
C ALA A 65 -19.30 -18.58 4.93
N GLU A 66 -20.24 -19.24 4.28
CA GLU A 66 -21.68 -19.06 4.49
C GLU A 66 -22.21 -19.77 5.74
N HIS A 67 -21.40 -20.64 6.34
CA HIS A 67 -21.72 -21.35 7.59
C HIS A 67 -21.16 -20.67 8.83
N LYS A 68 -20.48 -19.53 8.65
CA LYS A 68 -19.94 -18.71 9.74
C LYS A 68 -20.85 -17.52 10.01
N ASP A 69 -21.08 -17.21 11.28
CA ASP A 69 -21.85 -16.03 11.67
C ASP A 69 -21.29 -14.74 11.08
N SER A 70 -19.98 -14.67 10.94
CA SER A 70 -19.28 -13.55 10.30
C SER A 70 -17.83 -13.90 9.96
N LEU A 71 -17.26 -13.18 9.01
CA LEU A 71 -15.86 -13.26 8.63
C LEU A 71 -15.14 -11.93 8.89
N VAL A 72 -13.83 -12.01 8.84
CA VAL A 72 -12.93 -10.85 8.81
C VAL A 72 -12.28 -10.75 7.45
N LEU A 73 -12.04 -9.54 6.98
CA LEU A 73 -11.42 -9.25 5.69
C LEU A 73 -9.95 -8.88 5.87
N ILE A 74 -9.08 -9.45 5.06
CA ILE A 74 -7.72 -8.97 4.85
C ILE A 74 -7.64 -8.40 3.44
N LEU A 75 -7.57 -7.07 3.32
CA LEU A 75 -7.49 -6.36 2.04
C LEU A 75 -6.04 -6.06 1.70
N TYR A 76 -5.63 -6.38 0.48
CA TYR A 76 -4.30 -6.09 -0.05
C TYR A 76 -4.34 -5.01 -1.12
N VAL A 77 -3.38 -4.06 -1.05
CA VAL A 77 -3.21 -2.96 -1.99
C VAL A 77 -1.83 -3.09 -2.65
N HIS A 78 -1.79 -3.14 -3.98
CA HIS A 78 -0.57 -3.38 -4.75
C HIS A 78 0.39 -2.18 -4.79
N GLY A 79 1.66 -2.44 -5.06
CA GLY A 79 2.70 -1.45 -5.27
C GLY A 79 2.70 -0.83 -6.68
N GLY A 80 3.88 -0.34 -7.14
CA GLY A 80 4.06 0.17 -8.50
C GLY A 80 4.14 1.68 -8.61
N SER A 81 4.63 2.37 -7.57
CA SER A 81 4.88 3.83 -7.57
C SER A 81 3.65 4.68 -7.94
N TRP A 82 2.45 4.19 -7.65
CA TRP A 82 1.15 4.78 -8.04
C TRP A 82 0.94 4.92 -9.56
N LEU A 83 1.90 4.49 -10.39
CA LEU A 83 1.92 4.62 -11.85
C LEU A 83 1.69 3.28 -12.57
N GLY A 84 1.76 2.18 -11.86
CA GLY A 84 1.64 0.81 -12.37
C GLY A 84 1.27 -0.16 -11.28
N GLY A 85 1.44 -1.46 -11.55
CA GLY A 85 1.06 -2.55 -10.66
C GLY A 85 -0.31 -3.14 -10.98
N ASP A 86 -0.64 -4.21 -10.31
CA ASP A 86 -1.91 -4.93 -10.51
C ASP A 86 -2.26 -5.75 -9.27
N LYS A 87 -3.56 -5.83 -8.95
CA LYS A 87 -4.09 -6.60 -7.83
C LYS A 87 -3.62 -8.05 -7.77
N ASN A 88 -3.27 -8.63 -8.92
CA ASN A 88 -2.73 -9.98 -9.01
C ASN A 88 -1.40 -10.17 -8.26
N GLU A 89 -0.68 -9.09 -7.91
CA GLU A 89 0.57 -9.17 -7.14
C GLU A 89 0.38 -9.83 -5.78
N HIS A 90 -0.79 -9.66 -5.17
CA HIS A 90 -1.13 -10.20 -3.85
C HIS A 90 -1.98 -11.47 -3.87
N HIS A 91 -2.16 -12.13 -5.02
CA HIS A 91 -2.92 -13.38 -5.07
C HIS A 91 -2.33 -14.46 -4.16
N GLY A 92 -0.99 -14.58 -4.09
CA GLY A 92 -0.33 -15.54 -3.20
C GLY A 92 -0.64 -15.31 -1.72
N ASP A 93 -0.62 -14.04 -1.30
CA ASP A 93 -1.02 -13.64 0.06
C ASP A 93 -2.49 -14.00 0.31
N CYS A 94 -3.39 -13.65 -0.63
CA CYS A 94 -4.81 -13.99 -0.54
C CYS A 94 -5.04 -15.50 -0.42
N TYR A 95 -4.35 -16.33 -1.22
CA TYR A 95 -4.48 -17.79 -1.16
C TYR A 95 -4.00 -18.35 0.16
N THR A 96 -2.96 -17.77 0.73
CA THR A 96 -2.42 -18.19 2.02
C THR A 96 -3.45 -17.98 3.15
N TRP A 97 -4.14 -16.84 3.15
CA TRP A 97 -5.05 -16.47 4.23
C TRP A 97 -6.45 -17.03 4.04
N VAL A 98 -6.95 -17.16 2.80
CA VAL A 98 -8.25 -17.81 2.57
C VAL A 98 -8.25 -19.27 3.01
N ARG A 99 -7.13 -19.98 2.82
CA ARG A 99 -6.95 -21.36 3.31
C ARG A 99 -6.93 -21.47 4.83
N LYS A 100 -6.66 -20.36 5.54
CA LYS A 100 -6.71 -20.27 7.00
C LYS A 100 -8.09 -19.80 7.51
N GLY A 101 -9.08 -19.67 6.60
CA GLY A 101 -10.46 -19.36 6.95
C GLY A 101 -10.83 -17.89 6.98
N TYR A 102 -9.97 -16.99 6.46
CA TYR A 102 -10.20 -15.55 6.35
C TYR A 102 -10.80 -15.20 4.98
N ALA A 103 -11.70 -14.22 4.93
CA ALA A 103 -12.00 -13.56 3.65
C ALA A 103 -10.79 -12.70 3.26
N THR A 104 -10.38 -12.79 2.00
CA THR A 104 -9.27 -11.97 1.50
C THR A 104 -9.66 -11.27 0.22
N ALA A 105 -9.14 -10.09 0.00
CA ALA A 105 -9.33 -9.37 -1.24
C ALA A 105 -8.06 -8.62 -1.64
N THR A 106 -7.94 -8.38 -2.93
CA THR A 106 -6.92 -7.49 -3.49
C THR A 106 -7.56 -6.60 -4.53
N MET A 107 -7.15 -5.33 -4.61
CA MET A 107 -7.79 -4.33 -5.44
C MET A 107 -6.81 -3.61 -6.36
N ASN A 108 -7.30 -3.19 -7.52
CA ASN A 108 -6.69 -2.18 -8.35
C ASN A 108 -7.24 -0.81 -7.96
N TYR A 109 -6.46 0.23 -8.19
CA TYR A 109 -6.84 1.64 -8.04
C TYR A 109 -6.44 2.43 -9.29
N THR A 110 -7.05 3.59 -9.52
CA THR A 110 -6.76 4.45 -10.68
C THR A 110 -5.32 4.98 -10.59
N LEU A 111 -4.51 4.76 -11.62
CA LEU A 111 -3.08 5.08 -11.61
C LEU A 111 -2.84 6.57 -11.91
N LEU A 112 -1.79 7.19 -11.33
CA LEU A 112 -1.50 8.63 -11.48
C LEU A 112 -1.31 9.10 -12.92
N LYS A 113 -0.97 8.19 -13.85
CA LYS A 113 -0.89 8.48 -15.30
C LYS A 113 -2.26 8.71 -15.95
N GLU A 114 -3.35 8.42 -15.25
CA GLU A 114 -4.70 8.44 -15.76
C GLU A 114 -5.42 9.73 -15.36
N LYS A 115 -6.37 10.16 -16.20
CA LYS A 115 -7.06 11.43 -15.99
C LYS A 115 -7.87 11.44 -14.70
N GLY A 116 -7.60 12.45 -13.87
CA GLY A 116 -8.31 12.66 -12.61
C GLY A 116 -7.76 11.85 -11.42
N ALA A 117 -6.73 11.04 -11.64
CA ALA A 117 -6.10 10.30 -10.56
C ALA A 117 -5.29 11.21 -9.63
N SER A 118 -5.36 10.92 -8.34
CA SER A 118 -4.53 11.52 -7.30
C SER A 118 -4.44 10.56 -6.11
N ILE A 119 -3.48 10.76 -5.24
CA ILE A 119 -3.37 9.97 -3.99
C ILE A 119 -4.65 10.11 -3.17
N SER A 120 -5.21 11.32 -3.06
CA SER A 120 -6.50 11.53 -2.38
C SER A 120 -7.63 10.71 -2.99
N ALA A 121 -7.75 10.71 -4.33
CA ALA A 121 -8.77 9.91 -5.02
C ALA A 121 -8.57 8.40 -4.79
N MET A 122 -7.32 7.92 -4.78
CA MET A 122 -7.02 6.51 -4.48
C MET A 122 -7.47 6.09 -3.08
N ILE A 123 -7.40 6.99 -2.10
CA ILE A 123 -7.89 6.71 -0.75
C ILE A 123 -9.41 6.58 -0.73
N ASP A 124 -10.15 7.44 -1.45
CA ASP A 124 -11.60 7.33 -1.62
C ASP A 124 -11.99 6.04 -2.38
N GLU A 125 -11.14 5.61 -3.31
CA GLU A 125 -11.31 4.34 -4.02
C GLU A 125 -11.16 3.12 -3.10
N ILE A 126 -10.24 3.15 -2.12
CA ILE A 126 -10.11 2.10 -1.09
C ILE A 126 -11.42 2.01 -0.29
N ASP A 127 -11.98 3.13 0.16
CA ASP A 127 -13.24 3.13 0.90
C ASP A 127 -14.38 2.58 0.05
N SER A 128 -14.49 3.01 -1.22
CA SER A 128 -15.49 2.53 -2.18
C SER A 128 -15.37 1.03 -2.43
N CYS A 129 -14.14 0.52 -2.56
CA CYS A 129 -13.87 -0.90 -2.73
C CYS A 129 -14.33 -1.71 -1.51
N ILE A 130 -13.99 -1.27 -0.30
CA ILE A 130 -14.42 -1.94 0.94
C ILE A 130 -15.95 -1.99 1.03
N ARG A 131 -16.65 -0.88 0.74
CA ARG A 131 -18.11 -0.83 0.70
C ARG A 131 -18.69 -1.86 -0.27
N GLN A 132 -18.11 -1.95 -1.46
CA GLN A 132 -18.56 -2.89 -2.48
C GLN A 132 -18.25 -4.34 -2.11
N ILE A 133 -17.09 -4.63 -1.49
CA ILE A 133 -16.76 -5.96 -0.98
C ILE A 133 -17.80 -6.41 0.05
N VAL A 134 -18.13 -5.57 1.04
CA VAL A 134 -19.13 -5.88 2.06
C VAL A 134 -20.50 -6.17 1.44
N LYS A 135 -20.93 -5.29 0.53
CA LYS A 135 -22.21 -5.44 -0.19
C LYS A 135 -22.24 -6.72 -1.03
N PHE A 136 -21.17 -6.99 -1.77
CA PHE A 136 -21.09 -8.18 -2.62
C PHE A 136 -21.04 -9.47 -1.80
N ALA A 137 -20.26 -9.51 -0.72
CA ALA A 137 -20.19 -10.65 0.20
C ALA A 137 -21.58 -10.98 0.79
N ALA A 138 -22.36 -9.97 1.16
CA ALA A 138 -23.73 -10.15 1.64
C ALA A 138 -24.64 -10.83 0.61
N THR A 139 -24.45 -10.60 -0.70
CA THR A 139 -25.18 -11.33 -1.77
C THR A 139 -24.82 -12.82 -1.85
N LYS A 140 -23.76 -13.23 -1.16
CA LYS A 140 -23.28 -14.61 -1.05
C LYS A 140 -23.56 -15.21 0.33
N ASN A 141 -24.44 -14.58 1.13
CA ASN A 141 -24.74 -14.92 2.52
C ASN A 141 -23.50 -14.89 3.43
N VAL A 142 -22.55 -13.99 3.15
CA VAL A 142 -21.34 -13.81 3.94
C VAL A 142 -21.33 -12.43 4.56
N HIS A 143 -21.20 -12.37 5.90
CA HIS A 143 -21.14 -11.13 6.65
C HIS A 143 -19.70 -10.81 7.06
N ILE A 144 -19.17 -9.69 6.59
CA ILE A 144 -17.83 -9.18 6.97
C ILE A 144 -18.03 -8.12 8.06
N ARG A 145 -17.40 -8.32 9.24
CA ARG A 145 -17.63 -7.44 10.41
C ARG A 145 -16.44 -6.59 10.80
N GLN A 146 -15.24 -6.92 10.36
CA GLN A 146 -14.00 -6.19 10.68
C GLN A 146 -12.93 -6.52 9.66
N MET A 147 -11.83 -5.75 9.64
CA MET A 147 -10.80 -5.91 8.63
C MET A 147 -9.39 -5.58 9.13
N ALA A 148 -8.41 -6.04 8.35
CA ALA A 148 -7.06 -5.51 8.29
C ALA A 148 -6.78 -5.03 6.86
N ILE A 149 -5.86 -4.07 6.73
CA ILE A 149 -5.38 -3.61 5.43
C ILE A 149 -3.88 -3.83 5.32
N CYS A 150 -3.46 -4.36 4.19
CA CYS A 150 -2.08 -4.72 3.90
C CYS A 150 -1.65 -4.08 2.57
N GLY A 151 -0.37 -3.76 2.44
CA GLY A 151 0.12 -3.24 1.17
C GLY A 151 1.63 -3.22 1.06
N THR A 152 2.11 -3.13 -0.17
CA THR A 152 3.53 -3.10 -0.49
C THR A 152 3.88 -1.82 -1.24
N SER A 153 4.99 -1.14 -0.89
CA SER A 153 5.48 0.06 -1.58
C SER A 153 4.39 1.16 -1.65
N ALA A 154 4.01 1.62 -2.84
CA ALA A 154 2.91 2.56 -3.03
C ALA A 154 1.60 2.09 -2.38
N GLY A 155 1.28 0.79 -2.46
CA GLY A 155 0.13 0.21 -1.76
C GLY A 155 0.28 0.22 -0.24
N GLY A 156 1.51 0.05 0.27
CA GLY A 156 1.82 0.20 1.69
C GLY A 156 1.60 1.64 2.17
N HIS A 157 2.01 2.62 1.37
CA HIS A 157 1.70 4.04 1.60
C HIS A 157 0.20 4.28 1.67
N LEU A 158 -0.56 3.84 0.64
CA LEU A 158 -2.01 4.00 0.59
C LEU A 158 -2.70 3.31 1.77
N SER A 159 -2.26 2.10 2.13
CA SER A 159 -2.79 1.37 3.29
C SER A 159 -2.59 2.11 4.60
N MET A 160 -1.40 2.67 4.85
CA MET A 160 -1.13 3.50 6.03
C MET A 160 -1.93 4.81 6.00
N LEU A 161 -1.96 5.49 4.86
CA LEU A 161 -2.67 6.76 4.74
C LEU A 161 -4.17 6.56 5.01
N TYR A 162 -4.80 5.54 4.41
CA TYR A 162 -6.18 5.15 4.70
C TYR A 162 -6.38 4.82 6.19
N SER A 163 -5.47 4.04 6.77
CA SER A 163 -5.59 3.59 8.16
C SER A 163 -5.60 4.74 9.18
N TYR A 164 -4.85 5.79 8.94
CA TYR A 164 -4.65 6.85 9.93
C TYR A 164 -5.43 8.15 9.64
N SER A 165 -5.88 8.36 8.40
CA SER A 165 -6.53 9.63 8.00
C SER A 165 -8.04 9.52 7.76
N HIS A 166 -8.61 8.30 7.71
CA HIS A 166 -10.01 8.08 7.34
C HIS A 166 -10.85 7.48 8.45
N SER A 167 -12.16 7.75 8.39
CA SER A 167 -13.17 7.02 9.16
C SER A 167 -13.48 5.70 8.45
N HIS A 168 -13.35 4.59 9.14
CA HIS A 168 -13.50 3.28 8.55
C HIS A 168 -14.94 2.76 8.63
N ILE A 169 -15.48 2.25 7.53
CA ILE A 169 -16.81 1.61 7.49
C ILE A 169 -16.86 0.26 8.20
N LEU A 170 -15.74 -0.42 8.27
CA LEU A 170 -15.52 -1.59 9.09
C LEU A 170 -14.52 -1.28 10.19
N PRO A 171 -14.65 -1.84 11.40
CA PRO A 171 -13.58 -1.77 12.39
C PRO A 171 -12.27 -2.28 11.81
N LEU A 172 -11.33 -1.36 11.56
CA LEU A 172 -9.97 -1.67 11.12
C LEU A 172 -9.14 -2.04 12.34
N ARG A 173 -8.63 -3.27 12.39
CA ARG A 173 -8.00 -3.85 13.57
C ARG A 173 -6.48 -3.69 13.60
N PHE A 174 -5.85 -3.75 12.43
CA PHE A 174 -4.42 -3.52 12.28
C PHE A 174 -4.08 -3.21 10.82
N THR A 175 -2.90 -2.66 10.61
CA THR A 175 -2.30 -2.49 9.29
C THR A 175 -0.99 -3.28 9.18
N ALA A 176 -0.67 -3.84 8.00
CA ALA A 176 0.57 -4.56 7.76
C ALA A 176 1.21 -4.10 6.45
N VAL A 177 2.39 -3.52 6.54
CA VAL A 177 3.03 -2.78 5.45
C VAL A 177 4.43 -3.29 5.17
N LYS A 178 4.71 -3.54 3.89
CA LYS A 178 6.05 -3.82 3.37
C LYS A 178 6.54 -2.62 2.57
N VAL A 179 7.68 -2.05 2.95
CA VAL A 179 8.42 -0.97 2.26
C VAL A 179 7.55 0.23 1.82
N GLY A 180 6.55 0.60 2.61
CA GLY A 180 5.65 1.71 2.30
C GLY A 180 6.25 3.08 2.66
N PRO A 181 6.25 4.08 1.76
CA PRO A 181 6.63 5.44 2.12
C PRO A 181 5.77 5.99 3.25
N ALA A 182 6.39 6.44 4.34
CA ALA A 182 5.70 6.97 5.52
C ALA A 182 5.66 8.51 5.55
N ASP A 183 6.69 9.15 4.98
CA ASP A 183 6.80 10.61 4.89
C ASP A 183 7.24 11.01 3.48
N MET A 184 6.39 11.73 2.76
CA MET A 184 6.65 12.12 1.37
C MET A 184 7.74 13.18 1.24
N ARG A 185 8.14 13.85 2.33
CA ARG A 185 9.28 14.77 2.34
C ARG A 185 10.60 14.00 2.27
N ILE A 186 10.66 12.80 2.85
CA ILE A 186 11.83 11.91 2.76
C ILE A 186 11.92 11.28 1.37
N LEU A 187 10.77 10.86 0.79
CA LEU A 187 10.74 10.23 -0.51
C LEU A 187 11.09 11.21 -1.64
N PHE A 188 10.59 12.44 -1.55
CA PHE A 188 10.76 13.51 -2.54
C PHE A 188 11.37 14.76 -1.88
N PRO A 189 12.66 14.74 -1.49
CA PRO A 189 13.30 15.92 -0.93
C PRO A 189 13.34 17.04 -1.99
N TYR A 190 13.07 18.27 -1.55
CA TYR A 190 13.20 19.44 -2.41
C TYR A 190 14.67 19.86 -2.48
N ASP A 191 15.24 19.86 -3.68
CA ASP A 191 16.65 20.23 -3.93
C ASP A 191 16.82 21.61 -4.61
N GLY A 192 15.71 22.32 -4.82
CA GLY A 192 15.69 23.64 -5.47
C GLY A 192 15.84 23.61 -7.00
N ASN A 193 16.04 22.44 -7.62
CA ASN A 193 16.29 22.29 -9.04
C ASN A 193 15.09 21.75 -9.85
N ALA A 194 14.01 21.41 -9.20
CA ALA A 194 12.81 20.88 -9.85
C ALA A 194 12.17 21.95 -10.76
N LYS A 195 11.74 21.55 -11.96
CA LYS A 195 11.00 22.44 -12.84
C LYS A 195 9.62 22.71 -12.30
N ALA A 196 9.06 23.89 -12.61
CA ALA A 196 7.70 24.27 -12.20
C ALA A 196 6.66 23.21 -12.61
N GLU A 197 6.73 22.71 -13.84
CA GLU A 197 5.84 21.65 -14.36
C GLU A 197 5.93 20.35 -13.54
N ASP A 198 7.13 19.94 -13.11
CA ASP A 198 7.33 18.73 -12.31
C ASP A 198 6.69 18.91 -10.91
N ILE A 199 6.80 20.10 -10.33
CA ILE A 199 6.17 20.44 -9.05
C ILE A 199 4.65 20.46 -9.19
N GLU A 200 4.11 21.08 -10.24
CA GLU A 200 2.66 21.13 -10.51
C GLU A 200 2.06 19.73 -10.68
N ASN A 201 2.73 18.88 -11.45
CA ASN A 201 2.32 17.48 -11.65
C ASN A 201 2.40 16.68 -10.34
N PHE A 202 3.44 16.89 -9.54
CA PHE A 202 3.56 16.25 -8.23
C PHE A 202 2.43 16.68 -7.29
N VAL A 203 2.16 17.98 -7.20
CA VAL A 203 1.06 18.51 -6.36
C VAL A 203 -0.28 17.98 -6.81
N PHE A 204 -0.54 17.99 -8.13
CA PHE A 204 -1.75 17.40 -8.69
C PHE A 204 -1.85 15.91 -8.35
N GLY A 205 -0.77 15.15 -8.51
CA GLY A 205 -0.71 13.74 -8.13
C GLY A 205 -1.00 13.49 -6.65
N CYS A 206 -0.59 14.40 -5.77
CA CYS A 206 -0.88 14.30 -4.34
C CYS A 206 -2.34 14.62 -4.01
N THR A 207 -2.86 15.72 -4.53
CA THR A 207 -4.10 16.36 -4.01
C THR A 207 -5.27 16.32 -4.99
N GLY A 208 -5.02 16.13 -6.28
CA GLY A 208 -6.00 16.32 -7.35
C GLY A 208 -6.23 17.79 -7.74
N GLU A 209 -5.54 18.74 -7.07
CA GLU A 209 -5.67 20.19 -7.31
C GLU A 209 -4.53 20.70 -8.17
N ARG A 210 -4.83 21.51 -9.19
CA ARG A 210 -3.83 22.21 -10.00
C ARG A 210 -3.51 23.55 -9.35
N ILE A 211 -2.23 23.75 -9.06
CA ILE A 211 -1.70 25.01 -8.50
C ILE A 211 -0.52 25.47 -9.33
N ASN A 212 -0.28 26.79 -9.32
CA ASN A 212 0.89 27.37 -9.97
C ASN A 212 2.13 27.15 -9.08
N ALA A 213 3.07 26.34 -9.54
CA ALA A 213 4.29 26.01 -8.79
C ALA A 213 5.19 27.19 -8.53
N SER A 214 5.21 28.22 -9.42
CA SER A 214 6.03 29.41 -9.24
C SER A 214 5.61 30.28 -8.04
N SER A 215 4.43 30.05 -7.48
CA SER A 215 3.91 30.72 -6.29
C SER A 215 4.20 29.99 -4.99
N LEU A 216 4.77 28.77 -5.03
CA LEU A 216 5.01 27.94 -3.84
C LEU A 216 6.38 28.17 -3.22
N THR A 217 6.41 28.39 -1.91
CA THR A 217 7.64 28.30 -1.13
C THR A 217 7.99 26.82 -0.82
N PRO A 218 9.25 26.51 -0.48
CA PRO A 218 9.63 25.16 -0.03
C PRO A 218 8.77 24.65 1.13
N GLU A 219 8.43 25.52 2.08
CA GLU A 219 7.60 25.17 3.25
C GLU A 219 6.16 24.85 2.84
N GLN A 220 5.60 25.57 1.86
CA GLN A 220 4.27 25.27 1.31
C GLN A 220 4.28 23.93 0.58
N LEU A 221 5.32 23.63 -0.19
CA LEU A 221 5.48 22.35 -0.85
C LEU A 221 5.60 21.20 0.16
N ASP A 222 6.38 21.37 1.23
CA ASP A 222 6.47 20.39 2.31
C ASP A 222 5.13 20.22 3.05
N GLY A 223 4.36 21.30 3.21
CA GLY A 223 2.99 21.25 3.71
C GLY A 223 2.06 20.39 2.85
N ILE A 224 2.22 20.43 1.51
CA ILE A 224 1.47 19.59 0.57
C ILE A 224 1.91 18.12 0.68
N LYS A 225 3.22 17.84 0.70
CA LYS A 225 3.76 16.49 0.92
C LYS A 225 3.23 15.87 2.21
N LEU A 226 3.15 16.66 3.27
CA LEU A 226 2.60 16.22 4.55
C LEU A 226 1.12 15.83 4.47
N LYS A 227 0.30 16.47 3.60
CA LYS A 227 -1.11 16.09 3.45
C LYS A 227 -1.30 14.64 3.00
N VAL A 228 -0.32 14.09 2.31
CA VAL A 228 -0.31 12.70 1.84
C VAL A 228 0.76 11.84 2.54
N SER A 229 1.27 12.26 3.69
CA SER A 229 2.24 11.52 4.50
C SER A 229 1.55 10.82 5.67
N PRO A 230 1.55 9.48 5.74
CA PRO A 230 0.94 8.73 6.84
C PRO A 230 1.38 9.19 8.23
N VAL A 231 2.67 9.50 8.44
CA VAL A 231 3.21 9.95 9.74
C VAL A 231 2.53 11.19 10.32
N ARG A 232 1.92 12.03 9.46
CA ARG A 232 1.18 13.22 9.90
C ARG A 232 -0.05 12.86 10.73
N TYR A 233 -0.70 11.76 10.37
CA TYR A 233 -2.01 11.38 10.91
C TYR A 233 -1.92 10.40 12.07
N ILE A 234 -0.72 9.89 12.38
CA ILE A 234 -0.50 8.99 13.51
C ILE A 234 -0.56 9.78 14.83
N ASN A 235 -1.56 9.51 15.64
CA ASN A 235 -1.78 10.07 16.97
C ASN A 235 -2.50 9.05 17.86
N ASP A 236 -2.81 9.41 19.11
CA ASP A 236 -3.43 8.50 20.08
C ASP A 236 -4.72 7.86 19.63
N SER A 237 -5.53 8.57 18.83
CA SER A 237 -6.83 8.07 18.37
C SER A 237 -6.77 7.28 17.07
N THR A 238 -5.74 7.51 16.23
CA THR A 238 -5.63 6.91 14.90
C THR A 238 -4.59 5.80 14.80
N ALA A 239 -3.60 5.76 15.73
CA ALA A 239 -2.57 4.73 15.73
C ALA A 239 -3.18 3.36 16.05
N LEU A 240 -3.26 2.50 15.05
CA LEU A 240 -3.69 1.11 15.13
C LEU A 240 -2.49 0.20 15.38
N PRO A 241 -2.68 -1.01 15.92
CA PRO A 241 -1.64 -2.04 15.88
C PRO A 241 -1.07 -2.19 14.47
N ALA A 242 0.25 -2.29 14.33
CA ALA A 242 0.88 -2.28 13.01
C ALA A 242 2.02 -3.28 12.87
N ILE A 243 2.20 -3.81 11.67
CA ILE A 243 3.37 -4.59 11.25
C ILE A 243 4.09 -3.81 10.16
N PHE A 244 5.36 -3.49 10.39
CA PHE A 244 6.21 -2.79 9.45
C PHE A 244 7.37 -3.67 9.03
N ALA A 245 7.58 -3.85 7.72
CA ALA A 245 8.68 -4.61 7.15
C ALA A 245 9.46 -3.74 6.15
N TYR A 246 10.77 -3.54 6.39
CA TYR A 246 11.60 -2.66 5.59
C TYR A 246 12.99 -3.25 5.35
N GLY A 247 13.57 -2.95 4.18
CA GLY A 247 14.95 -3.30 3.85
C GLY A 247 15.93 -2.26 4.37
N GLU A 248 17.00 -2.68 5.06
CA GLU A 248 18.04 -1.75 5.50
C GLU A 248 18.84 -1.19 4.31
N LYS A 249 18.89 -1.92 3.19
CA LYS A 249 19.57 -1.48 1.96
C LYS A 249 18.60 -0.90 0.93
N ASP A 250 17.39 -0.54 1.34
CA ASP A 250 16.40 0.04 0.43
C ASP A 250 16.82 1.48 0.06
N TRP A 251 17.15 1.66 -1.21
CA TRP A 251 17.56 2.95 -1.77
C TRP A 251 16.37 3.78 -2.26
N LEU A 252 15.20 3.16 -2.46
CA LEU A 252 13.99 3.82 -2.94
C LEU A 252 13.13 4.33 -1.76
N VAL A 253 12.73 3.42 -0.87
CA VAL A 253 12.06 3.77 0.38
C VAL A 253 13.04 3.57 1.52
N LYS A 254 13.86 4.60 1.71
CA LYS A 254 15.02 4.57 2.62
C LYS A 254 14.64 4.24 4.06
N PRO A 255 15.59 3.73 4.87
CA PRO A 255 15.40 3.40 6.29
C PRO A 255 14.80 4.52 7.15
N GLU A 256 14.98 5.78 6.77
CA GLU A 256 14.40 6.93 7.47
C GLU A 256 12.87 6.85 7.56
N HIS A 257 12.20 6.19 6.61
CA HIS A 257 10.75 6.01 6.64
C HIS A 257 10.30 5.15 7.82
N TYR A 258 10.92 3.98 8.02
CA TYR A 258 10.55 3.14 9.16
C TYR A 258 10.99 3.74 10.50
N ARG A 259 12.12 4.46 10.53
CA ARG A 259 12.58 5.17 11.73
C ARG A 259 11.58 6.26 12.15
N ALA A 260 10.98 6.95 11.17
CA ALA A 260 9.93 7.93 11.44
C ALA A 260 8.65 7.27 12.02
N LEU A 261 8.24 6.11 11.49
CA LEU A 261 7.12 5.32 12.03
C LEU A 261 7.42 4.86 13.44
N GLN A 262 8.59 4.25 13.67
CA GLN A 262 9.05 3.79 14.97
C GLN A 262 8.99 4.91 16.01
N ALA A 263 9.61 6.05 15.72
CA ALA A 263 9.61 7.20 16.64
C ALA A 263 8.19 7.67 17.00
N LYS A 264 7.26 7.64 16.03
CA LYS A 264 5.85 7.97 16.28
C LYS A 264 5.16 6.97 17.19
N TYR A 265 5.30 5.67 16.90
CA TYR A 265 4.66 4.62 17.69
C TYR A 265 5.25 4.53 19.11
N ASP A 266 6.57 4.66 19.24
CA ASP A 266 7.26 4.68 20.54
C ASP A 266 6.78 5.86 21.40
N SER A 267 6.66 7.06 20.78
CA SER A 267 6.20 8.27 21.50
C SER A 267 4.76 8.16 22.02
N LEU A 268 3.94 7.31 21.40
CA LEU A 268 2.53 7.08 21.76
C LEU A 268 2.33 5.81 22.58
N GLY A 269 3.36 4.98 22.79
CA GLY A 269 3.25 3.67 23.44
C GLY A 269 2.28 2.72 22.74
N LYS A 270 2.13 2.83 21.40
CA LYS A 270 1.21 2.00 20.63
C LYS A 270 1.87 0.72 20.14
N PRO A 271 1.13 -0.40 20.08
CA PRO A 271 1.69 -1.68 19.70
C PRO A 271 2.05 -1.72 18.21
N TYR A 272 3.27 -2.13 17.90
CA TYR A 272 3.73 -2.44 16.55
C TYR A 272 4.82 -3.51 16.60
N ASP A 273 5.02 -4.18 15.45
CA ASP A 273 6.18 -5.01 15.18
C ASP A 273 6.94 -4.43 13.98
N LEU A 274 8.23 -4.18 14.15
CA LEU A 274 9.13 -3.77 13.09
C LEU A 274 10.07 -4.93 12.73
N ILE A 275 10.08 -5.30 11.47
CA ILE A 275 10.96 -6.31 10.91
C ILE A 275 11.88 -5.63 9.90
N VAL A 276 13.13 -5.42 10.29
CA VAL A 276 14.16 -4.90 9.40
C VAL A 276 14.85 -6.07 8.72
N PHE A 277 14.95 -6.01 7.39
CA PHE A 277 15.60 -6.98 6.52
C PHE A 277 17.04 -6.48 6.25
N PRO A 278 18.05 -6.98 6.96
CA PRO A 278 19.38 -6.35 7.02
C PRO A 278 20.15 -6.41 5.69
N ASN A 279 19.86 -7.40 4.85
CA ASN A 279 20.56 -7.59 3.58
C ASN A 279 19.73 -7.17 2.38
N SER A 280 18.44 -6.96 2.55
CA SER A 280 17.49 -6.69 1.47
C SER A 280 17.38 -5.22 1.12
N SER A 281 17.18 -4.96 -0.16
CA SER A 281 16.72 -3.69 -0.72
C SER A 281 15.17 -3.66 -0.74
N HIS A 282 14.59 -2.92 -1.68
CA HIS A 282 13.14 -2.71 -1.81
C HIS A 282 12.32 -4.01 -2.01
N SER A 283 12.90 -5.03 -2.60
CA SER A 283 12.22 -6.31 -2.86
C SER A 283 12.06 -7.20 -1.63
N LEU A 284 12.80 -6.96 -0.55
CA LEU A 284 12.87 -7.81 0.66
C LEU A 284 13.24 -9.28 0.37
N ALA A 285 14.00 -9.55 -0.69
CA ALA A 285 14.20 -10.91 -1.21
C ALA A 285 15.35 -11.67 -0.56
N ASP A 286 16.30 -10.96 0.08
CA ASP A 286 17.58 -11.54 0.49
C ASP A 286 17.59 -12.09 1.92
N ASP A 287 16.52 -11.86 2.69
CA ASP A 287 16.41 -12.25 4.10
C ASP A 287 15.19 -13.17 4.32
N LYS A 288 15.30 -14.45 3.97
CA LYS A 288 14.20 -15.42 4.07
C LYS A 288 13.67 -15.61 5.48
N ASP A 289 14.54 -15.55 6.50
CA ASP A 289 14.13 -15.68 7.89
C ASP A 289 13.25 -14.50 8.35
N CYS A 290 13.53 -13.29 7.83
CA CYS A 290 12.68 -12.12 8.08
C CYS A 290 11.31 -12.27 7.41
N THR A 291 11.24 -12.88 6.21
CA THR A 291 9.98 -13.20 5.54
C THR A 291 9.15 -14.19 6.38
N MET A 292 9.76 -15.28 6.85
CA MET A 292 9.07 -16.25 7.72
C MET A 292 8.61 -15.61 9.04
N ARG A 293 9.42 -14.72 9.62
CA ARG A 293 9.07 -13.96 10.82
C ARG A 293 7.87 -13.05 10.56
N TYR A 294 7.85 -12.33 9.43
CA TYR A 294 6.71 -11.49 9.04
C TYR A 294 5.42 -12.31 8.95
N ASP A 295 5.45 -13.46 8.27
CA ASP A 295 4.28 -14.34 8.11
C ASP A 295 3.80 -14.91 9.45
N SER A 296 4.74 -15.23 10.36
CA SER A 296 4.43 -15.68 11.73
C SER A 296 3.74 -14.57 12.53
N ILE A 297 4.30 -13.36 12.53
CA ILE A 297 3.73 -12.20 13.24
C ILE A 297 2.35 -11.84 12.67
N MET A 298 2.19 -11.88 11.34
CA MET A 298 0.88 -11.67 10.71
C MET A 298 -0.17 -12.68 11.24
N GLY A 299 0.24 -13.96 11.44
CA GLY A 299 -0.62 -14.98 12.05
C GLY A 299 -1.00 -14.66 13.50
N VAL A 300 -0.05 -14.15 14.28
CA VAL A 300 -0.29 -13.70 15.68
C VAL A 300 -1.28 -12.52 15.70
N TYR A 301 -1.10 -11.54 14.81
CA TYR A 301 -2.00 -10.38 14.70
C TYR A 301 -3.41 -10.78 14.31
N CYS A 302 -3.56 -11.67 13.33
CA CYS A 302 -4.86 -12.19 12.95
C CYS A 302 -5.59 -12.83 14.14
N LYS A 303 -4.92 -13.70 14.89
CA LYS A 303 -5.51 -14.32 16.10
C LYS A 303 -5.84 -13.30 17.18
N LYS A 304 -4.90 -12.42 17.51
CA LYS A 304 -5.03 -11.46 18.62
C LYS A 304 -6.09 -10.40 18.36
N TYR A 305 -6.09 -9.80 17.17
CA TYR A 305 -6.88 -8.61 16.90
C TYR A 305 -8.23 -8.90 16.23
N PHE A 306 -8.39 -10.06 15.62
CA PHE A 306 -9.69 -10.51 15.13
C PHE A 306 -10.50 -11.33 16.15
N GLY A 307 -9.84 -11.86 17.19
CA GLY A 307 -10.51 -12.60 18.26
C GLY A 307 -10.90 -14.03 17.85
N TYR A 308 -10.00 -14.73 17.15
CA TYR A 308 -10.15 -16.14 16.78
C TYR A 308 -9.27 -17.04 17.63
#